data_5123a45ca1d2d46806cfd22cd2b12258
#
_entry.id   5123a45ca1d2d46806cfd22cd2b12258
#
_cell.length_a   1.000
_cell.length_b   1.000
_cell.length_c   1.000
_cell.angle_alpha   90.00
_cell.angle_beta   90.00
_cell.angle_gamma   90.00
#
_symmetry.space_group_name_H-M   'P 1'
#
loop_
_entity.id
_entity.type
_entity.pdbx_description
1 polymer ?
#
loop_
_entity_poly.entity_id
_entity_poly.type
_entity_poly.pdbx_seq_one_letter_code
_entity_poly.pdbx_strand_id
1 'polypeptide(L)'
;MSETDENEAAGRTAGEDERYETERSAKAAATELPEEILEAVPDLDDEYLDRVSDRLMYNYDLERDWRGYGEQWDMYGEMRVLNQKQFFHPALNYADHEAEEYLFVRRSARPTVTELHRLVELGHDIAGERIVADEEHFGTDVTFVLVCEELSEEVAELVEGFRER
;
A
#
# COMPACT_ATOMS: atom_id res chain seq x y z
N MET A 1 -35.53 -24.51 -44.98
CA MET A 1 -35.60 -25.18 -43.65
C MET A 1 -34.18 -25.51 -43.30
N SER A 2 -33.51 -24.97 -42.36
CA SER A 2 -33.67 -24.05 -41.22
C SER A 2 -32.28 -23.47 -41.02
N GLU A 3 -32.08 -22.25 -41.01
CA GLU A 3 -31.78 -21.27 -39.97
C GLU A 3 -31.49 -21.84 -38.60
N THR A 4 -30.40 -21.38 -38.13
CA THR A 4 -29.90 -21.09 -36.77
C THR A 4 -28.54 -21.72 -36.53
N ASP A 5 -27.53 -20.87 -36.53
CA ASP A 5 -26.50 -20.80 -35.50
C ASP A 5 -25.52 -19.66 -35.84
N GLU A 6 -26.00 -18.46 -35.74
CA GLU A 6 -25.15 -17.26 -35.56
C GLU A 6 -25.57 -16.64 -34.25
N ASN A 7 -24.79 -16.79 -33.20
CA ASN A 7 -24.55 -15.77 -32.19
C ASN A 7 -23.95 -16.32 -30.88
N GLU A 8 -22.68 -16.56 -30.88
CA GLU A 8 -21.96 -16.72 -29.61
C GLU A 8 -20.54 -16.11 -29.70
N ALA A 9 -20.48 -14.82 -29.97
CA ALA A 9 -19.22 -14.08 -29.91
C ALA A 9 -19.47 -12.60 -29.58
N ALA A 10 -20.06 -12.34 -28.41
CA ALA A 10 -20.09 -10.98 -27.87
C ALA A 10 -20.25 -11.02 -26.35
N GLY A 11 -19.16 -11.09 -25.61
CA GLY A 11 -19.18 -11.11 -24.15
C GLY A 11 -17.81 -10.88 -23.51
N ARG A 12 -16.88 -10.24 -24.19
CA ARG A 12 -15.71 -9.69 -23.53
C ARG A 12 -16.06 -8.31 -23.05
N THR A 13 -16.15 -8.15 -21.74
CA THR A 13 -16.48 -6.86 -21.12
C THR A 13 -15.27 -5.91 -21.20
N ALA A 14 -15.53 -4.66 -21.48
CA ALA A 14 -14.53 -3.59 -21.57
C ALA A 14 -13.60 -3.48 -20.34
N GLY A 15 -13.99 -4.05 -19.22
CA GLY A 15 -13.19 -4.10 -17.99
C GLY A 15 -12.05 -5.13 -18.00
N GLU A 16 -12.10 -6.15 -18.87
CA GLU A 16 -11.01 -7.13 -19.00
C GLU A 16 -9.90 -6.58 -19.89
N ASP A 17 -10.24 -5.84 -20.94
CA ASP A 17 -9.25 -5.23 -21.82
C ASP A 17 -8.50 -4.09 -21.13
N GLU A 18 -9.17 -3.29 -20.29
CA GLU A 18 -8.50 -2.26 -19.46
C GLU A 18 -7.55 -2.87 -18.42
N ARG A 19 -7.87 -4.03 -17.86
CA ARG A 19 -6.98 -4.77 -16.95
C ARG A 19 -5.71 -5.23 -17.67
N TYR A 20 -5.85 -5.85 -18.83
CA TYR A 20 -4.71 -6.33 -19.61
C TYR A 20 -3.79 -5.21 -20.10
N GLU A 21 -4.34 -4.05 -20.42
CA GLU A 21 -3.53 -2.89 -20.82
C GLU A 21 -2.79 -2.29 -19.61
N THR A 22 -3.42 -2.26 -18.43
CA THR A 22 -2.79 -1.80 -17.19
C THR A 22 -1.65 -2.73 -16.76
N GLU A 23 -1.86 -4.05 -16.82
CA GLU A 23 -0.84 -5.06 -16.49
C GLU A 23 0.34 -5.03 -17.49
N ARG A 24 0.07 -4.86 -18.78
CA ARG A 24 1.12 -4.72 -19.79
C ARG A 24 1.92 -3.42 -19.62
N SER A 25 1.26 -2.36 -19.21
CA SER A 25 1.91 -1.06 -18.97
C SER A 25 2.77 -1.11 -17.70
N ALA A 26 2.29 -1.75 -16.62
CA ALA A 26 3.06 -1.95 -15.39
C ALA A 26 4.29 -2.85 -15.64
N LYS A 27 4.12 -3.96 -16.39
CA LYS A 27 5.22 -4.86 -16.73
C LYS A 27 6.23 -4.22 -17.69
N ALA A 28 5.78 -3.35 -18.60
CA ALA A 28 6.67 -2.59 -19.48
C ALA A 28 7.47 -1.53 -18.69
N ALA A 29 6.82 -0.89 -17.72
CA ALA A 29 7.50 0.06 -16.84
C ALA A 29 8.53 -0.63 -15.93
N ALA A 30 8.21 -1.82 -15.38
CA ALA A 30 9.16 -2.62 -14.59
C ALA A 30 10.40 -3.04 -15.39
N THR A 31 10.26 -3.19 -16.71
CA THR A 31 11.40 -3.55 -17.59
C THR A 31 12.37 -2.38 -17.83
N GLU A 32 11.96 -1.14 -17.53
CA GLU A 32 12.79 0.08 -17.70
C GLU A 32 13.50 0.51 -16.40
N LEU A 33 13.25 -0.19 -15.29
CA LEU A 33 13.89 0.12 -14.01
C LEU A 33 15.34 -0.36 -13.97
N PRO A 34 16.22 0.39 -13.29
CA PRO A 34 17.57 -0.08 -12.98
C PRO A 34 17.54 -1.42 -12.24
N GLU A 35 18.45 -2.32 -12.59
CA GLU A 35 18.57 -3.67 -12.00
C GLU A 35 18.70 -3.62 -10.47
N GLU A 36 19.38 -2.60 -9.95
CA GLU A 36 19.53 -2.34 -8.50
C GLU A 36 18.19 -2.14 -7.77
N ILE A 37 17.19 -1.54 -8.43
CA ILE A 37 15.85 -1.36 -7.87
C ILE A 37 15.06 -2.67 -7.90
N LEU A 38 15.17 -3.42 -9.00
CA LEU A 38 14.52 -4.72 -9.14
C LEU A 38 15.05 -5.75 -8.14
N GLU A 39 16.36 -5.72 -7.84
CA GLU A 39 16.97 -6.58 -6.82
C GLU A 39 16.60 -6.20 -5.38
N ALA A 40 16.19 -4.95 -5.14
CA ALA A 40 15.77 -4.47 -3.83
C ALA A 40 14.32 -4.83 -3.49
N VAL A 41 13.51 -5.22 -4.49
CA VAL A 41 12.12 -5.63 -4.27
C VAL A 41 12.09 -7.04 -3.70
N PRO A 42 11.43 -7.25 -2.55
CA PRO A 42 11.32 -8.58 -1.97
C PRO A 42 10.42 -9.47 -2.82
N ASP A 43 10.86 -10.69 -3.08
CA ASP A 43 10.05 -11.76 -3.68
C ASP A 43 9.18 -12.39 -2.57
N LEU A 44 7.87 -12.24 -2.68
CA LEU A 44 6.90 -12.72 -1.69
C LEU A 44 6.29 -14.05 -2.15
N ASP A 45 6.20 -15.03 -1.24
CA ASP A 45 5.60 -16.35 -1.53
C ASP A 45 4.10 -16.26 -1.88
N ASP A 46 3.43 -15.19 -1.46
CA ASP A 46 2.04 -14.90 -1.78
C ASP A 46 1.93 -14.13 -3.10
N GLU A 47 1.41 -14.75 -4.15
CA GLU A 47 1.26 -14.16 -5.50
C GLU A 47 0.48 -12.83 -5.52
N TYR A 48 -0.49 -12.66 -4.61
CA TYR A 48 -1.23 -11.40 -4.53
C TYR A 48 -0.38 -10.29 -3.90
N LEU A 49 0.30 -10.59 -2.79
CA LEU A 49 1.18 -9.64 -2.12
C LEU A 49 2.40 -9.31 -2.98
N ASP A 50 2.92 -10.29 -3.70
CA ASP A 50 4.01 -10.09 -4.65
C ASP A 50 3.64 -9.09 -5.74
N ARG A 51 2.48 -9.25 -6.37
CA ARG A 51 1.97 -8.27 -7.34
C ARG A 51 1.67 -6.89 -6.74
N VAL A 52 1.36 -6.82 -5.46
CA VAL A 52 1.19 -5.53 -4.76
C VAL A 52 2.54 -4.89 -4.51
N SER A 53 3.55 -5.66 -4.06
CA SER A 53 4.90 -5.17 -3.83
C SER A 53 5.52 -4.56 -5.09
N ASP A 54 5.33 -5.20 -6.25
CA ASP A 54 5.77 -4.69 -7.56
C ASP A 54 5.25 -3.29 -7.90
N ARG A 55 4.11 -2.90 -7.34
CA ARG A 55 3.53 -1.57 -7.55
C ARG A 55 3.96 -0.56 -6.51
N LEU A 56 4.22 -1.02 -5.30
CA LEU A 56 4.63 -0.17 -4.19
C LEU A 56 6.12 0.19 -4.23
N MET A 57 6.96 -0.64 -4.83
CA MET A 57 8.41 -0.47 -4.89
C MET A 57 8.89 0.87 -5.45
N TYR A 58 8.04 1.57 -6.20
CA TYR A 58 8.38 2.88 -6.76
C TYR A 58 8.38 4.01 -5.72
N ASN A 59 7.70 3.78 -4.59
CA ASN A 59 7.52 4.80 -3.58
C ASN A 59 7.95 4.34 -2.19
N TYR A 60 8.01 3.02 -1.95
CA TYR A 60 8.32 2.43 -0.66
C TYR A 60 9.60 1.62 -0.71
N ASP A 61 10.38 1.74 0.34
CA ASP A 61 11.40 0.75 0.69
C ASP A 61 10.68 -0.43 1.34
N LEU A 62 10.70 -1.61 0.67
CA LEU A 62 9.91 -2.77 1.06
C LEU A 62 10.75 -3.87 1.69
N GLU A 63 10.22 -4.50 2.74
CA GLU A 63 10.81 -5.67 3.40
C GLU A 63 9.77 -6.79 3.53
N ARG A 64 10.17 -8.05 3.27
CA ARG A 64 9.34 -9.25 3.50
C ARG A 64 9.59 -9.82 4.90
N ASP A 65 8.62 -10.59 5.39
CA ASP A 65 8.72 -11.33 6.66
C ASP A 65 9.20 -10.46 7.84
N TRP A 66 8.78 -9.20 7.82
CA TRP A 66 9.24 -8.21 8.80
C TRP A 66 8.70 -8.50 10.20
N ARG A 67 9.54 -8.26 11.21
CA ARG A 67 9.18 -8.45 12.62
C ARG A 67 9.54 -7.22 13.44
N GLY A 68 8.54 -6.65 14.08
CA GLY A 68 8.71 -5.52 14.97
C GLY A 68 7.47 -5.27 15.81
N TYR A 69 7.60 -4.50 16.85
CA TYR A 69 6.51 -4.16 17.78
C TYR A 69 5.77 -5.37 18.38
N GLY A 70 6.46 -6.52 18.51
CA GLY A 70 5.87 -7.77 18.98
C GLY A 70 4.98 -8.49 17.96
N GLU A 71 4.92 -8.01 16.71
CA GLU A 71 4.13 -8.54 15.61
C GLU A 71 5.02 -9.09 14.48
N GLN A 72 4.40 -9.90 13.61
CA GLN A 72 4.99 -10.36 12.36
C GLN A 72 4.09 -9.91 11.20
N TRP A 73 4.73 -9.43 10.12
CA TRP A 73 4.09 -8.92 8.93
C TRP A 73 4.66 -9.59 7.69
N ASP A 74 3.81 -9.91 6.72
CA ASP A 74 4.23 -10.51 5.47
C ASP A 74 5.03 -9.51 4.63
N MET A 75 4.64 -8.22 4.71
CA MET A 75 5.34 -7.12 4.08
C MET A 75 5.31 -5.87 4.96
N TYR A 76 6.42 -5.16 5.00
CA TYR A 76 6.58 -3.83 5.60
C TYR A 76 7.07 -2.87 4.53
N GLY A 77 6.62 -1.63 4.58
CA GLY A 77 7.08 -0.57 3.69
C GLY A 77 7.29 0.74 4.42
N GLU A 78 8.33 1.45 4.03
CA GLU A 78 8.63 2.80 4.52
C GLU A 78 8.69 3.75 3.32
N MET A 79 7.96 4.86 3.37
CA MET A 79 8.00 5.91 2.37
C MET A 79 8.31 7.24 3.02
N ARG A 80 9.24 8.00 2.43
CA ARG A 80 9.55 9.39 2.83
C ARG A 80 9.25 10.34 1.71
N VAL A 81 8.41 11.31 1.98
CA VAL A 81 8.06 12.36 1.03
C VAL A 81 8.71 13.67 1.44
N LEU A 82 9.69 14.11 0.66
CA LEU A 82 10.33 15.40 0.81
C LEU A 82 9.62 16.42 -0.10
N ASN A 83 8.90 17.36 0.49
CA ASN A 83 8.18 18.38 -0.25
C ASN A 83 8.97 19.69 -0.24
N GLN A 84 9.82 19.88 -1.27
CA GLN A 84 10.56 21.14 -1.47
C GLN A 84 9.72 22.12 -2.30
N LYS A 85 9.15 23.12 -1.66
CA LYS A 85 8.55 24.24 -2.38
C LYS A 85 9.64 25.21 -2.83
N GLN A 86 10.09 25.07 -4.08
CA GLN A 86 10.97 26.05 -4.70
C GLN A 86 10.19 27.31 -5.03
N PHE A 87 10.36 28.37 -4.23
CA PHE A 87 9.94 29.71 -4.61
C PHE A 87 11.04 30.42 -5.40
N PHE A 88 10.65 31.15 -6.44
CA PHE A 88 11.55 31.88 -7.33
C PHE A 88 12.36 33.02 -6.66
N HIS A 89 12.30 33.18 -5.35
CA HIS A 89 13.03 34.21 -4.63
C HIS A 89 13.96 33.65 -3.56
N PRO A 90 15.29 33.89 -3.64
CA PRO A 90 16.31 33.31 -2.75
C PRO A 90 16.17 33.69 -1.26
N ALA A 91 15.36 34.68 -0.95
CA ALA A 91 15.13 35.15 0.43
C ALA A 91 13.93 34.46 1.14
N LEU A 92 13.24 33.60 0.46
CA LEU A 92 12.13 32.82 1.00
C LEU A 92 12.54 31.33 1.07
N ASN A 93 13.49 31.02 1.94
CA ASN A 93 13.74 29.66 2.39
C ASN A 93 12.52 29.25 3.24
N TYR A 94 11.61 28.55 2.63
CA TYR A 94 10.50 27.94 3.34
C TYR A 94 10.84 26.50 3.65
N ALA A 95 10.49 26.08 4.87
CA ALA A 95 10.76 24.78 5.45
C ALA A 95 10.52 23.63 4.47
N ASP A 96 11.48 22.75 4.37
CA ASP A 96 11.30 21.42 3.80
C ASP A 96 10.29 20.68 4.70
N HIS A 97 9.18 20.25 4.13
CA HIS A 97 8.21 19.45 4.86
C HIS A 97 8.48 17.98 4.57
N GLU A 98 8.82 17.24 5.59
CA GLU A 98 9.01 15.80 5.54
C GLU A 98 7.76 15.09 6.07
N ALA A 99 7.19 14.20 5.28
CA ALA A 99 6.14 13.30 5.69
C ALA A 99 6.62 11.86 5.55
N GLU A 100 6.39 11.05 6.57
CA GLU A 100 6.75 9.63 6.60
C GLU A 100 5.50 8.79 6.63
N GLU A 101 5.49 7.70 5.86
CA GLU A 101 4.43 6.70 5.89
C GLU A 101 5.02 5.32 6.15
N TYR A 102 4.41 4.62 7.11
CA TYR A 102 4.76 3.25 7.50
C TYR A 102 3.62 2.32 7.14
N LEU A 103 3.89 1.36 6.26
CA LEU A 103 2.92 0.40 5.77
C LEU A 103 3.20 -0.99 6.35
N PHE A 104 2.19 -1.59 6.97
CA PHE A 104 2.25 -2.93 7.54
C PHE A 104 1.18 -3.81 6.90
N VAL A 105 1.59 -4.86 6.21
CA VAL A 105 0.67 -5.74 5.47
C VAL A 105 0.80 -7.17 5.96
N ARG A 106 -0.32 -7.83 6.23
CA ARG A 106 -0.35 -9.27 6.50
C ARG A 106 -1.64 -9.93 6.05
N ARG A 107 -1.60 -11.21 5.84
CA ARG A 107 -2.81 -12.03 5.75
C ARG A 107 -3.39 -12.28 7.13
N SER A 108 -4.71 -12.13 7.22
CA SER A 108 -5.50 -12.51 8.37
C SER A 108 -6.78 -13.17 7.83
N ALA A 109 -6.91 -14.49 7.96
CA ALA A 109 -8.04 -15.22 7.36
C ALA A 109 -9.39 -14.62 7.79
N ARG A 110 -9.51 -14.25 9.06
CA ARG A 110 -10.72 -13.64 9.63
C ARG A 110 -10.33 -12.64 10.73
N PRO A 111 -10.13 -11.36 10.38
CA PRO A 111 -9.80 -10.32 11.35
C PRO A 111 -10.95 -10.13 12.35
N THR A 112 -10.59 -9.74 13.57
CA THR A 112 -11.54 -9.50 14.65
C THR A 112 -11.53 -8.04 15.11
N VAL A 113 -12.64 -7.57 15.71
CA VAL A 113 -12.72 -6.23 16.32
C VAL A 113 -11.60 -6.02 17.35
N THR A 114 -11.30 -7.03 18.16
CA THR A 114 -10.21 -6.94 19.15
C THR A 114 -8.84 -6.78 18.47
N GLU A 115 -8.60 -7.47 17.37
CA GLU A 115 -7.37 -7.30 16.57
C GLU A 115 -7.26 -5.89 16.01
N LEU A 116 -8.34 -5.35 15.45
CA LEU A 116 -8.34 -3.99 14.92
C LEU A 116 -8.06 -2.94 16.00
N HIS A 117 -8.69 -3.05 17.17
CA HIS A 117 -8.41 -2.12 18.27
C HIS A 117 -6.93 -2.18 18.71
N ARG A 118 -6.36 -3.40 18.77
CA ARG A 118 -4.93 -3.54 19.08
C ARG A 118 -4.04 -2.91 18.02
N LEU A 119 -4.41 -3.00 16.75
CA LEU A 119 -3.67 -2.35 15.67
C LEU A 119 -3.77 -0.82 15.75
N VAL A 120 -4.91 -0.28 16.12
CA VAL A 120 -5.05 1.17 16.37
C VAL A 120 -4.15 1.62 17.52
N GLU A 121 -4.14 0.90 18.64
CA GLU A 121 -3.24 1.20 19.77
C GLU A 121 -1.77 1.12 19.34
N LEU A 122 -1.42 0.07 18.60
CA LEU A 122 -0.08 -0.08 18.03
C LEU A 122 0.29 1.08 17.09
N GLY A 123 -0.65 1.56 16.27
CA GLY A 123 -0.46 2.71 15.39
C GLY A 123 -0.11 3.97 16.17
N HIS A 124 -0.80 4.21 17.29
CA HIS A 124 -0.48 5.34 18.18
C HIS A 124 0.90 5.22 18.81
N ASP A 125 1.28 4.01 19.24
CA ASP A 125 2.61 3.76 19.83
C ASP A 125 3.70 4.01 18.79
N ILE A 126 3.55 3.48 17.57
CA ILE A 126 4.48 3.69 16.46
C ILE A 126 4.60 5.18 16.13
N ALA A 127 3.48 5.87 15.95
CA ALA A 127 3.45 7.29 15.65
C ALA A 127 4.14 8.07 16.79
N GLY A 128 3.86 7.75 18.05
CA GLY A 128 4.49 8.39 19.21
C GLY A 128 6.00 8.18 19.30
N GLU A 129 6.52 7.03 18.87
CA GLU A 129 7.96 6.76 18.82
C GLU A 129 8.67 7.45 17.64
N ARG A 130 7.96 7.61 16.52
CA ARG A 130 8.50 8.13 15.26
C ARG A 130 8.36 9.64 15.10
N ILE A 131 7.41 10.25 15.80
CA ILE A 131 7.26 11.71 15.78
C ILE A 131 8.50 12.35 16.42
N VAL A 132 9.38 12.90 15.59
CA VAL A 132 10.42 13.83 16.02
C VAL A 132 9.76 15.20 16.09
N ALA A 133 9.77 15.83 17.27
CA ALA A 133 9.25 17.17 17.43
C ALA A 133 10.22 18.18 16.75
N ASP A 134 10.18 18.24 15.44
CA ASP A 134 10.95 19.14 14.60
C ASP A 134 9.98 20.04 13.81
N GLU A 135 10.40 21.29 13.58
CA GLU A 135 9.61 22.27 12.79
C GLU A 135 9.48 21.84 11.31
N GLU A 136 10.31 20.91 10.84
CA GLU A 136 10.33 20.37 9.48
C GLU A 136 9.44 19.12 9.33
N HIS A 137 9.07 18.45 10.42
CA HIS A 137 8.22 17.28 10.41
C HIS A 137 6.75 17.64 10.20
N PHE A 138 6.17 17.23 9.07
CA PHE A 138 4.79 17.55 8.72
C PHE A 138 3.79 16.51 9.22
N GLY A 139 4.17 15.24 9.24
CA GLY A 139 3.29 14.16 9.71
C GLY A 139 3.91 12.78 9.56
N THR A 140 3.38 11.87 10.37
CA THR A 140 3.66 10.43 10.31
C THR A 140 2.35 9.69 10.09
N ASP A 141 2.24 8.96 8.99
CA ASP A 141 1.10 8.11 8.70
C ASP A 141 1.46 6.63 8.96
N VAL A 142 0.59 5.92 9.66
CA VAL A 142 0.73 4.48 9.91
C VAL A 142 -0.46 3.75 9.32
N THR A 143 -0.19 2.90 8.33
CA THR A 143 -1.20 2.16 7.59
C THR A 143 -1.09 0.65 7.85
N PHE A 144 -2.18 0.05 8.34
CA PHE A 144 -2.29 -1.40 8.48
C PHE A 144 -3.22 -1.98 7.42
N VAL A 145 -2.75 -2.99 6.71
CA VAL A 145 -3.52 -3.71 5.69
C VAL A 145 -3.65 -5.17 6.09
N LEU A 146 -4.88 -5.61 6.33
CA LEU A 146 -5.22 -7.00 6.57
C LEU A 146 -5.88 -7.59 5.33
N VAL A 147 -5.18 -8.49 4.63
CA VAL A 147 -5.72 -9.21 3.48
C VAL A 147 -6.47 -10.43 3.99
N CYS A 148 -7.80 -10.43 3.90
CA CYS A 148 -8.65 -11.44 4.50
C CYS A 148 -9.53 -12.16 3.47
N GLU A 149 -9.96 -13.38 3.81
CA GLU A 149 -10.91 -14.18 3.02
C GLU A 149 -12.35 -13.83 3.36
N GLU A 150 -12.60 -13.54 4.63
CA GLU A 150 -13.92 -13.16 5.16
C GLU A 150 -13.82 -11.90 6.01
N LEU A 151 -14.77 -11.00 5.82
CA LEU A 151 -14.95 -9.82 6.64
C LEU A 151 -16.30 -9.93 7.36
N SER A 152 -16.29 -9.95 8.69
CA SER A 152 -17.53 -9.92 9.46
C SER A 152 -18.18 -8.55 9.40
N GLU A 153 -19.51 -8.51 9.56
CA GLU A 153 -20.27 -7.26 9.56
C GLU A 153 -19.79 -6.29 10.65
N GLU A 154 -19.49 -6.80 11.86
CA GLU A 154 -18.95 -6.00 12.97
C GLU A 154 -17.59 -5.34 12.64
N VAL A 155 -16.73 -6.06 11.96
CA VAL A 155 -15.41 -5.53 11.52
C VAL A 155 -15.60 -4.51 10.41
N ALA A 156 -16.49 -4.77 9.45
CA ALA A 156 -16.80 -3.84 8.37
C ALA A 156 -17.37 -2.52 8.93
N GLU A 157 -18.33 -2.58 9.85
CA GLU A 157 -18.92 -1.41 10.51
C GLU A 157 -17.86 -0.60 11.29
N LEU A 158 -16.95 -1.30 12.00
CA LEU A 158 -15.85 -0.63 12.71
C LEU A 158 -14.95 0.13 11.75
N VAL A 159 -14.52 -0.50 10.65
CA VAL A 159 -13.63 0.13 9.66
C VAL A 159 -14.32 1.30 8.96
N GLU A 160 -15.58 1.15 8.54
CA GLU A 160 -16.35 2.23 7.92
C GLU A 160 -16.58 3.42 8.86
N GLY A 161 -16.78 3.12 10.15
CA GLY A 161 -16.99 4.12 11.21
C GLY A 161 -15.72 4.75 11.75
N PHE A 162 -14.55 4.16 11.46
CA PHE A 162 -13.29 4.63 12.00
C PHE A 162 -12.95 6.04 11.52
N ARG A 163 -12.66 6.90 12.49
CA ARG A 163 -12.18 8.27 12.25
C ARG A 163 -11.16 8.59 13.32
N GLU A 164 -9.93 8.72 12.88
CA GLU A 164 -8.88 9.28 13.70
C GLU A 164 -8.89 10.82 13.59
N ARG A 165 -8.63 11.50 14.71
CA ARG A 165 -8.64 12.97 14.78
C ARG A 165 -7.36 13.49 15.38
#